data_8a62301f03a9998564ab5456193b3924
#
_entry.id   8a62301f03a9998564ab5456193b3924
#
_cell.length_a   1.000
_cell.length_b   1.000
_cell.length_c   1.000
_cell.angle_alpha   90.00
_cell.angle_beta   90.00
_cell.angle_gamma   90.00
#
_symmetry.space_group_name_H-M   'P 1'
#
loop_
_entity.id
_entity.type
_entity.pdbx_description
1 polymer ?
#
loop_
_entity_poly.entity_id
_entity_poly.type
_entity_poly.pdbx_seq_one_letter_code
_entity_poly.pdbx_strand_id
1 'polypeptide(L)'
;MPAGDPRERAQPLFPHQPVAAAAGCAPPSIAPFAAFATADGHIIIAAGTDALFGKLCAALGRPALARDARFLTNDARAENVDALGAALRSRLEGARGAEWLTLLEAAGVPSGPINDIAGIANDPQIRARNMIVAIEDPQAGPLKLAGNPIKLSAFPDPTSRPAAPALDGDRAAILKDLKPRMNGDERR
;
A
#
# COMPACT_ATOMS: atom_id res chain seq x y z
N MET A 1 -10.38 -41.01 19.02
CA MET A 1 -10.49 -39.57 18.70
C MET A 1 -9.33 -39.24 17.74
N PRO A 2 -9.57 -38.99 16.45
CA PRO A 2 -8.49 -38.58 15.55
C PRO A 2 -8.10 -37.10 15.86
N ALA A 3 -6.79 -36.88 16.02
CA ALA A 3 -6.23 -35.56 16.18
C ALA A 3 -6.42 -34.79 14.87
N GLY A 4 -7.13 -33.66 14.92
CA GLY A 4 -7.32 -32.77 13.79
C GLY A 4 -5.99 -32.22 13.29
N ASP A 5 -5.86 -32.10 11.96
CA ASP A 5 -4.69 -31.55 11.26
C ASP A 5 -4.39 -30.13 11.77
N PRO A 6 -3.19 -29.83 12.27
CA PRO A 6 -2.83 -28.48 12.73
C PRO A 6 -2.85 -27.42 11.61
N ARG A 7 -3.00 -27.81 10.33
CA ARG A 7 -3.06 -26.91 9.18
C ARG A 7 -4.44 -26.28 8.94
N GLU A 8 -5.52 -26.76 9.62
CA GLU A 8 -6.87 -26.23 9.45
C GLU A 8 -7.19 -24.99 10.28
N ARG A 9 -6.25 -24.47 11.07
CA ARG A 9 -6.46 -23.28 11.91
C ARG A 9 -5.75 -22.01 11.44
N ALA A 10 -5.37 -21.93 10.18
CA ALA A 10 -5.01 -20.64 9.60
C ALA A 10 -6.29 -19.84 9.27
N GLN A 11 -7.01 -19.42 10.28
CA GLN A 11 -7.94 -18.30 10.09
C GLN A 11 -7.12 -17.11 9.63
N PRO A 12 -7.56 -16.37 8.57
CA PRO A 12 -6.90 -15.14 8.18
C PRO A 12 -6.87 -14.23 9.40
N LEU A 13 -5.68 -13.77 9.80
CA LEU A 13 -5.44 -12.93 10.97
C LEU A 13 -6.22 -11.59 10.91
N PHE A 14 -6.79 -11.28 9.75
CA PHE A 14 -7.65 -10.14 9.54
C PHE A 14 -8.89 -10.59 8.77
N PRO A 15 -10.09 -10.54 9.38
CA PRO A 15 -11.33 -10.69 8.62
C PRO A 15 -11.31 -9.61 7.53
N HIS A 16 -11.71 -9.98 6.30
CA HIS A 16 -11.94 -9.02 5.21
C HIS A 16 -12.91 -7.96 5.71
N GLN A 17 -12.38 -6.90 6.29
CA GLN A 17 -13.19 -5.70 6.48
C GLN A 17 -13.41 -5.14 5.08
N PRO A 18 -14.65 -4.88 4.68
CA PRO A 18 -14.90 -4.12 3.47
C PRO A 18 -14.07 -2.85 3.60
N VAL A 19 -13.25 -2.56 2.60
CA VAL A 19 -12.54 -1.27 2.51
C VAL A 19 -13.66 -0.24 2.65
N ALA A 20 -13.76 0.35 3.82
CA ALA A 20 -14.75 1.37 4.10
C ALA A 20 -14.59 2.37 2.96
N ALA A 21 -15.68 2.59 2.23
CA ALA A 21 -15.68 3.48 1.09
C ALA A 21 -14.85 4.70 1.47
N ALA A 22 -13.78 4.95 0.72
CA ALA A 22 -12.81 5.99 1.03
C ALA A 22 -13.43 7.39 0.82
N ALA A 23 -14.59 7.60 1.43
CA ALA A 23 -15.34 8.86 1.45
C ALA A 23 -14.58 10.00 2.14
N GLY A 24 -13.39 9.73 2.70
CA GLY A 24 -12.56 10.69 3.39
C GLY A 24 -11.22 11.02 2.72
N CYS A 25 -10.89 10.41 1.58
CA CYS A 25 -9.58 10.59 0.93
C CYS A 25 -9.55 11.69 -0.13
N ALA A 26 -10.67 12.32 -0.47
CA ALA A 26 -10.71 13.38 -1.48
C ALA A 26 -10.45 14.75 -0.81
N PRO A 27 -9.38 15.47 -1.17
CA PRO A 27 -9.25 16.84 -0.77
C PRO A 27 -10.41 17.65 -1.39
N PRO A 28 -11.09 18.49 -0.60
CA PRO A 28 -12.31 19.18 -1.06
C PRO A 28 -12.08 20.14 -2.25
N SER A 29 -10.83 20.45 -2.58
CA SER A 29 -10.43 21.41 -3.61
C SER A 29 -9.92 20.78 -4.91
N ILE A 30 -9.84 19.46 -5.04
CA ILE A 30 -9.27 18.79 -6.21
C ILE A 30 -10.19 17.67 -6.67
N ALA A 31 -10.69 17.74 -7.90
CA ALA A 31 -11.57 16.72 -8.46
C ALA A 31 -11.21 16.35 -9.92
N PRO A 32 -11.15 15.05 -10.26
CA PRO A 32 -11.25 13.91 -9.34
C PRO A 32 -9.93 13.60 -8.63
N PHE A 33 -10.01 13.42 -7.32
CA PHE A 33 -8.98 12.79 -6.51
C PHE A 33 -9.69 11.88 -5.49
N ALA A 34 -9.90 10.62 -5.84
CA ALA A 34 -10.72 9.73 -5.03
C ALA A 34 -10.43 8.24 -5.33
N ALA A 35 -10.93 7.38 -4.45
CA ALA A 35 -11.03 5.96 -4.69
C ALA A 35 -12.28 5.63 -5.51
N PHE A 36 -12.12 4.77 -6.51
CA PHE A 36 -13.19 4.30 -7.38
C PHE A 36 -13.26 2.77 -7.35
N ALA A 37 -14.48 2.24 -7.26
CA ALA A 37 -14.73 0.82 -7.39
C ALA A 37 -14.46 0.36 -8.83
N THR A 38 -13.92 -0.87 -8.94
CA THR A 38 -13.71 -1.61 -10.18
C THR A 38 -14.40 -2.97 -10.07
N ALA A 39 -14.36 -3.79 -11.10
CA ALA A 39 -14.98 -5.11 -11.08
C ALA A 39 -14.42 -6.06 -10.00
N ASP A 40 -13.18 -5.83 -9.53
CA ASP A 40 -12.46 -6.74 -8.62
C ASP A 40 -11.82 -6.04 -7.40
N GLY A 41 -12.11 -4.75 -7.18
CA GLY A 41 -11.53 -4.02 -6.07
C GLY A 41 -11.70 -2.50 -6.18
N HIS A 42 -10.67 -1.76 -5.79
CA HIS A 42 -10.66 -0.30 -5.85
C HIS A 42 -9.32 0.21 -6.38
N ILE A 43 -9.38 1.31 -7.12
CA ILE A 43 -8.21 2.08 -7.54
C ILE A 43 -8.36 3.53 -7.09
N ILE A 44 -7.23 4.20 -6.82
CA ILE A 44 -7.22 5.65 -6.65
C ILE A 44 -6.87 6.32 -7.96
N ILE A 45 -7.54 7.44 -8.28
CA ILE A 45 -7.27 8.27 -9.46
C ILE A 45 -7.08 9.72 -8.99
N ALA A 46 -6.01 10.37 -9.47
CA ALA A 46 -5.70 11.76 -9.18
C ALA A 46 -5.55 12.54 -10.51
N ALA A 47 -6.63 13.19 -10.96
CA ALA A 47 -6.65 13.93 -12.22
C ALA A 47 -7.22 15.34 -12.05
N GLY A 48 -6.70 16.09 -11.07
CA GLY A 48 -7.23 17.40 -10.66
C GLY A 48 -7.00 18.52 -11.68
N THR A 49 -5.96 18.46 -12.52
CA THR A 49 -5.79 19.48 -13.56
C THR A 49 -6.69 19.20 -14.76
N ASP A 50 -7.10 20.25 -15.48
CA ASP A 50 -7.98 20.11 -16.65
C ASP A 50 -7.33 19.25 -17.74
N ALA A 51 -6.01 19.35 -17.92
CA ALA A 51 -5.25 18.54 -18.85
C ALA A 51 -5.27 17.04 -18.45
N LEU A 52 -5.09 16.72 -17.16
CA LEU A 52 -5.17 15.32 -16.67
C LEU A 52 -6.59 14.80 -16.73
N PHE A 53 -7.59 15.64 -16.44
CA PHE A 53 -8.99 15.25 -16.57
C PHE A 53 -9.36 14.92 -18.02
N GLY A 54 -8.87 15.72 -18.99
CA GLY A 54 -9.05 15.41 -20.42
C GLY A 54 -8.44 14.07 -20.82
N LYS A 55 -7.22 13.75 -20.32
CA LYS A 55 -6.56 12.44 -20.54
C LYS A 55 -7.34 11.29 -19.89
N LEU A 56 -7.82 11.49 -18.65
CA LEU A 56 -8.66 10.53 -17.95
C LEU A 56 -9.92 10.20 -18.77
N CYS A 57 -10.65 11.22 -19.22
CA CYS A 57 -11.87 11.05 -20.01
C CYS A 57 -11.59 10.29 -21.33
N ALA A 58 -10.47 10.58 -21.98
CA ALA A 58 -10.06 9.86 -23.19
C ALA A 58 -9.73 8.39 -22.90
N ALA A 59 -8.95 8.10 -21.87
CA ALA A 59 -8.58 6.75 -21.45
C ALA A 59 -9.80 5.91 -21.06
N LEU A 60 -10.80 6.52 -20.41
CA LEU A 60 -12.05 5.86 -20.07
C LEU A 60 -13.02 5.69 -21.27
N GLY A 61 -12.68 6.19 -22.46
CA GLY A 61 -13.57 6.17 -23.62
C GLY A 61 -14.80 7.08 -23.46
N ARG A 62 -14.69 8.13 -22.64
CA ARG A 62 -15.75 9.11 -22.37
C ARG A 62 -15.33 10.56 -22.65
N PRO A 63 -14.80 10.88 -23.85
CA PRO A 63 -14.27 12.22 -24.14
C PRO A 63 -15.33 13.35 -24.02
N ALA A 64 -16.61 13.00 -24.09
CA ALA A 64 -17.71 13.96 -23.89
C ALA A 64 -17.72 14.58 -22.48
N LEU A 65 -17.28 13.84 -21.44
CA LEU A 65 -17.22 14.39 -20.07
C LEU A 65 -16.25 15.58 -19.97
N ALA A 66 -15.16 15.56 -20.73
CA ALA A 66 -14.20 16.67 -20.75
C ALA A 66 -14.74 17.96 -21.41
N ARG A 67 -15.89 17.86 -22.07
CA ARG A 67 -16.57 19.00 -22.74
C ARG A 67 -17.87 19.40 -22.04
N ASP A 68 -18.27 18.68 -20.99
CA ASP A 68 -19.46 18.99 -20.21
C ASP A 68 -19.18 20.23 -19.35
N ALA A 69 -20.04 21.27 -19.43
CA ALA A 69 -19.87 22.52 -18.72
C ALA A 69 -19.71 22.33 -17.19
N ARG A 70 -20.30 21.30 -16.62
CA ARG A 70 -20.20 20.95 -15.20
C ARG A 70 -18.80 20.48 -14.79
N PHE A 71 -17.94 20.09 -15.75
CA PHE A 71 -16.66 19.45 -15.49
C PHE A 71 -15.47 20.12 -16.17
N LEU A 72 -15.66 21.27 -16.85
CA LEU A 72 -14.63 21.94 -17.64
C LEU A 72 -13.43 22.39 -16.79
N THR A 73 -13.67 22.90 -15.59
CA THR A 73 -12.64 23.40 -14.68
C THR A 73 -12.60 22.57 -13.40
N ASN A 74 -11.49 22.60 -12.68
CA ASN A 74 -11.40 21.93 -11.38
C ASN A 74 -12.49 22.38 -10.41
N ASP A 75 -12.80 23.69 -10.37
CA ASP A 75 -13.81 24.24 -9.48
C ASP A 75 -15.21 23.72 -9.84
N ALA A 76 -15.55 23.73 -11.14
CA ALA A 76 -16.81 23.16 -11.61
C ALA A 76 -16.91 21.65 -11.30
N ARG A 77 -15.80 20.89 -11.38
CA ARG A 77 -15.77 19.48 -10.98
C ARG A 77 -15.96 19.30 -9.48
N ALA A 78 -15.36 20.14 -8.65
CA ALA A 78 -15.51 20.10 -7.21
C ALA A 78 -16.96 20.43 -6.77
N GLU A 79 -17.60 21.41 -7.39
CA GLU A 79 -19.01 21.74 -7.17
C GLU A 79 -19.96 20.61 -7.60
N ASN A 80 -19.57 19.84 -8.63
CA ASN A 80 -20.37 18.74 -9.18
C ASN A 80 -19.77 17.35 -8.88
N VAL A 81 -19.07 17.19 -7.75
CA VAL A 81 -18.29 15.99 -7.42
C VAL A 81 -19.12 14.70 -7.41
N ASP A 82 -20.35 14.73 -6.95
CA ASP A 82 -21.24 13.57 -6.92
C ASP A 82 -21.65 13.11 -8.33
N ALA A 83 -22.00 14.07 -9.19
CA ALA A 83 -22.36 13.79 -10.59
C ALA A 83 -21.16 13.26 -11.37
N LEU A 84 -19.99 13.84 -11.16
CA LEU A 84 -18.72 13.37 -11.73
C LEU A 84 -18.40 11.96 -11.25
N GLY A 85 -18.46 11.73 -9.93
CA GLY A 85 -18.23 10.44 -9.31
C GLY A 85 -19.14 9.35 -9.85
N ALA A 86 -20.43 9.64 -10.05
CA ALA A 86 -21.38 8.70 -10.66
C ALA A 86 -21.02 8.38 -12.12
N ALA A 87 -20.66 9.40 -12.91
CA ALA A 87 -20.27 9.23 -14.31
C ALA A 87 -18.99 8.39 -14.49
N LEU A 88 -18.00 8.55 -13.58
CA LEU A 88 -16.77 7.77 -13.59
C LEU A 88 -16.98 6.34 -13.10
N ARG A 89 -17.71 6.14 -11.99
CA ARG A 89 -18.02 4.81 -11.43
C ARG A 89 -18.71 3.92 -12.46
N SER A 90 -19.72 4.42 -13.14
CA SER A 90 -20.47 3.63 -14.15
C SER A 90 -19.59 3.01 -15.24
N ARG A 91 -18.40 3.57 -15.46
CA ARG A 91 -17.44 3.06 -16.44
C ARG A 91 -16.37 2.17 -15.79
N LEU A 92 -15.86 2.56 -14.62
CA LEU A 92 -14.77 1.88 -13.93
C LEU A 92 -15.20 0.50 -13.37
N GLU A 93 -16.44 0.35 -12.95
CA GLU A 93 -17.00 -0.92 -12.49
C GLU A 93 -17.09 -1.99 -13.61
N GLY A 94 -16.98 -1.58 -14.87
CA GLY A 94 -17.10 -2.47 -16.03
C GLY A 94 -15.84 -3.27 -16.39
N ALA A 95 -14.69 -3.05 -15.71
CA ALA A 95 -13.44 -3.79 -15.95
C ALA A 95 -12.62 -3.91 -14.67
N ARG A 96 -11.58 -4.74 -14.71
CA ARG A 96 -10.70 -5.02 -13.58
C ARG A 96 -9.75 -3.84 -13.31
N GLY A 97 -9.39 -3.66 -12.04
CA GLY A 97 -8.47 -2.59 -11.62
C GLY A 97 -7.15 -2.60 -12.37
N ALA A 98 -6.54 -3.77 -12.57
CA ALA A 98 -5.28 -3.91 -13.30
C ALA A 98 -5.37 -3.42 -14.76
N GLU A 99 -6.50 -3.66 -15.44
CA GLU A 99 -6.73 -3.19 -16.82
C GLU A 99 -6.81 -1.66 -16.87
N TRP A 100 -7.55 -1.08 -15.92
CA TRP A 100 -7.65 0.36 -15.80
C TRP A 100 -6.31 1.02 -15.47
N LEU A 101 -5.53 0.46 -14.52
CA LEU A 101 -4.22 0.99 -14.17
C LEU A 101 -3.28 1.00 -15.38
N THR A 102 -3.26 -0.06 -16.19
CA THR A 102 -2.45 -0.10 -17.43
C THR A 102 -2.85 1.01 -18.41
N LEU A 103 -4.16 1.22 -18.62
CA LEU A 103 -4.66 2.26 -19.53
C LEU A 103 -4.37 3.67 -19.01
N LEU A 104 -4.54 3.90 -17.70
CA LEU A 104 -4.31 5.19 -17.06
C LEU A 104 -2.82 5.55 -17.04
N GLU A 105 -1.94 4.58 -16.77
CA GLU A 105 -0.50 4.75 -16.83
C GLU A 105 -0.04 5.13 -18.24
N ALA A 106 -0.50 4.42 -19.26
CA ALA A 106 -0.21 4.73 -20.66
C ALA A 106 -0.69 6.14 -21.08
N ALA A 107 -1.79 6.61 -20.49
CA ALA A 107 -2.30 7.96 -20.69
C ALA A 107 -1.56 9.02 -19.86
N GLY A 108 -0.68 8.62 -18.94
CA GLY A 108 0.01 9.51 -18.00
C GLY A 108 -0.94 10.14 -16.99
N VAL A 109 -1.97 9.40 -16.54
CA VAL A 109 -2.89 9.79 -15.47
C VAL A 109 -2.44 9.15 -14.16
N PRO A 110 -2.08 9.91 -13.13
CA PRO A 110 -1.69 9.38 -11.84
C PRO A 110 -2.81 8.52 -11.22
N SER A 111 -2.49 7.26 -10.99
CA SER A 111 -3.41 6.27 -10.43
C SER A 111 -2.63 5.16 -9.73
N GLY A 112 -3.31 4.40 -8.88
CA GLY A 112 -2.69 3.29 -8.16
C GLY A 112 -3.73 2.33 -7.59
N PRO A 113 -3.33 1.08 -7.25
CA PRO A 113 -4.21 0.13 -6.60
C PRO A 113 -4.43 0.51 -5.14
N ILE A 114 -5.59 0.16 -4.59
CA ILE A 114 -5.82 0.13 -3.15
C ILE A 114 -5.68 -1.33 -2.73
N ASN A 115 -4.51 -1.64 -2.18
CA ASN A 115 -4.16 -2.99 -1.76
C ASN A 115 -4.66 -3.29 -0.34
N ASP A 116 -5.12 -4.50 -0.11
CA ASP A 116 -5.22 -5.10 1.21
C ASP A 116 -3.84 -5.60 1.68
N ILE A 117 -3.78 -6.17 2.89
CA ILE A 117 -2.52 -6.68 3.47
C ILE A 117 -1.93 -7.81 2.61
N ALA A 118 -2.76 -8.66 2.03
CA ALA A 118 -2.29 -9.74 1.15
C ALA A 118 -1.74 -9.20 -0.17
N GLY A 119 -2.37 -8.19 -0.75
CA GLY A 119 -1.92 -7.46 -1.92
C GLY A 119 -0.56 -6.78 -1.68
N ILE A 120 -0.42 -6.07 -0.56
CA ILE A 120 0.86 -5.44 -0.15
C ILE A 120 1.96 -6.48 -0.01
N ALA A 121 1.69 -7.63 0.63
CA ALA A 121 2.67 -8.69 0.83
C ALA A 121 3.19 -9.30 -0.50
N ASN A 122 2.43 -9.15 -1.58
CA ASN A 122 2.79 -9.65 -2.90
C ASN A 122 3.23 -8.55 -3.87
N ASP A 123 3.16 -7.29 -3.47
CA ASP A 123 3.52 -6.15 -4.31
C ASP A 123 5.01 -6.19 -4.70
N PRO A 124 5.35 -6.09 -6.01
CA PRO A 124 6.73 -6.13 -6.48
C PRO A 124 7.62 -5.03 -5.89
N GLN A 125 7.10 -3.83 -5.69
CA GLN A 125 7.84 -2.70 -5.12
C GLN A 125 8.17 -2.93 -3.64
N ILE A 126 7.22 -3.47 -2.88
CA ILE A 126 7.41 -3.84 -1.47
C ILE A 126 8.50 -4.91 -1.34
N ARG A 127 8.50 -5.90 -2.24
CA ARG A 127 9.54 -6.94 -2.28
C ARG A 127 10.90 -6.38 -2.70
N ALA A 128 10.96 -5.58 -3.77
CA ALA A 128 12.20 -4.97 -4.26
C ALA A 128 12.87 -4.08 -3.20
N ARG A 129 12.09 -3.50 -2.30
CA ARG A 129 12.57 -2.69 -1.18
C ARG A 129 12.81 -3.47 0.11
N ASN A 130 12.78 -4.80 0.10
CA ASN A 130 12.92 -5.64 1.31
C ASN A 130 12.01 -5.16 2.48
N MET A 131 10.78 -4.77 2.16
CA MET A 131 9.81 -4.34 3.17
C MET A 131 9.14 -5.51 3.88
N ILE A 132 9.42 -6.72 3.43
CA ILE A 132 9.05 -7.98 4.08
C ILE A 132 10.32 -8.82 4.19
N VAL A 133 10.70 -9.14 5.42
CA VAL A 133 11.88 -9.95 5.74
C VAL A 133 11.49 -11.29 6.34
N ALA A 134 12.31 -12.32 6.09
CA ALA A 134 12.13 -13.64 6.66
C ALA A 134 12.92 -13.77 7.98
N ILE A 135 12.36 -14.51 8.93
CA ILE A 135 12.99 -14.90 10.18
C ILE A 135 12.69 -16.39 10.42
N GLU A 136 13.68 -17.16 10.81
CA GLU A 136 13.51 -18.53 11.32
C GLU A 136 13.46 -18.46 12.84
N ASP A 137 12.25 -18.49 13.40
CA ASP A 137 12.06 -18.46 14.86
C ASP A 137 12.15 -19.89 15.42
N PRO A 138 12.95 -20.13 16.49
CA PRO A 138 13.13 -21.47 17.04
C PRO A 138 11.85 -22.11 17.59
N GLN A 139 10.84 -21.33 17.96
CA GLN A 139 9.58 -21.81 18.54
C GLN A 139 8.42 -21.75 17.54
N ALA A 140 8.33 -20.66 16.77
CA ALA A 140 7.22 -20.43 15.84
C ALA A 140 7.52 -20.90 14.40
N GLY A 141 8.78 -21.25 14.08
CA GLY A 141 9.20 -21.61 12.72
C GLY A 141 9.37 -20.39 11.81
N PRO A 142 9.18 -20.57 10.50
CA PRO A 142 9.38 -19.49 9.52
C PRO A 142 8.33 -18.39 9.67
N LEU A 143 8.79 -17.16 9.88
CA LEU A 143 7.95 -15.96 9.99
C LEU A 143 8.30 -14.95 8.91
N LYS A 144 7.30 -14.14 8.53
CA LYS A 144 7.49 -12.94 7.70
C LYS A 144 7.13 -11.71 8.52
N LEU A 145 8.05 -10.78 8.61
CA LEU A 145 7.89 -9.55 9.38
C LEU A 145 8.10 -8.31 8.50
N ALA A 146 7.64 -7.17 8.98
CA ALA A 146 7.91 -5.91 8.32
C ALA A 146 9.42 -5.60 8.31
N GLY A 147 9.94 -5.23 7.16
CA GLY A 147 11.31 -4.75 6.99
C GLY A 147 11.48 -3.32 7.50
N ASN A 148 12.74 -2.87 7.63
CA ASN A 148 13.02 -1.48 7.99
C ASN A 148 12.68 -0.55 6.81
N PRO A 149 11.80 0.46 6.97
CA PRO A 149 11.49 1.43 5.93
C PRO A 149 12.65 2.39 5.63
N ILE A 150 13.53 2.62 6.61
CA ILE A 150 14.71 3.48 6.45
C ILE A 150 15.84 2.67 5.84
N LYS A 151 16.21 3.00 4.59
CA LYS A 151 17.28 2.35 3.84
C LYS A 151 18.49 3.28 3.78
N LEU A 152 19.61 2.87 4.37
CA LEU A 152 20.84 3.62 4.40
C LEU A 152 21.91 2.89 3.59
N SER A 153 22.58 3.58 2.66
CA SER A 153 23.61 2.98 1.81
C SER A 153 24.83 2.45 2.57
N ALA A 154 25.07 2.97 3.77
CA ALA A 154 26.17 2.55 4.64
C ALA A 154 25.91 1.23 5.39
N PHE A 155 24.69 0.71 5.38
CA PHE A 155 24.30 -0.48 6.13
C PHE A 155 23.67 -1.53 5.22
N PRO A 156 23.99 -2.83 5.41
CA PRO A 156 23.34 -3.89 4.68
C PRO A 156 21.84 -3.97 5.01
N ASP A 157 21.03 -4.34 4.03
CA ASP A 157 19.60 -4.56 4.17
C ASP A 157 19.24 -6.00 3.77
N PRO A 158 19.54 -7.00 4.61
CA PRO A 158 19.33 -8.41 4.29
C PRO A 158 17.85 -8.76 4.23
N THR A 159 17.49 -9.68 3.32
CA THR A 159 16.14 -10.22 3.16
C THR A 159 15.75 -11.23 4.25
N SER A 160 16.74 -11.75 4.96
CA SER A 160 16.56 -12.61 6.13
C SER A 160 17.30 -12.04 7.33
N ARG A 161 16.72 -12.17 8.51
CA ARG A 161 17.28 -11.66 9.75
C ARG A 161 17.30 -12.75 10.82
N PRO A 162 18.24 -12.67 11.78
CA PRO A 162 18.21 -13.57 12.92
C PRO A 162 16.92 -13.41 13.73
N ALA A 163 16.51 -14.48 14.39
CA ALA A 163 15.41 -14.43 15.35
C ALA A 163 15.73 -13.50 16.51
N ALA A 164 14.71 -13.02 17.22
CA ALA A 164 14.90 -12.33 18.48
C ALA A 164 15.58 -13.27 19.48
N PRO A 165 16.52 -12.75 20.31
CA PRO A 165 17.13 -13.58 21.36
C PRO A 165 16.09 -14.05 22.39
N ALA A 166 16.31 -15.21 22.96
CA ALA A 166 15.54 -15.65 24.12
C ALA A 166 15.70 -14.66 25.29
N LEU A 167 14.76 -14.67 26.23
CA LEU A 167 14.86 -13.85 27.43
C LEU A 167 16.24 -14.05 28.08
N ASP A 168 16.95 -12.94 28.31
CA ASP A 168 18.31 -12.91 28.86
C ASP A 168 19.43 -13.57 28.01
N GLY A 169 19.11 -14.00 26.78
CA GLY A 169 20.03 -14.75 25.90
C GLY A 169 21.32 -13.99 25.57
N ASP A 170 21.26 -12.70 25.33
CA ASP A 170 22.41 -11.86 24.94
C ASP A 170 23.09 -11.13 26.12
N ARG A 171 22.59 -11.30 27.35
CA ARG A 171 23.10 -10.57 28.54
C ARG A 171 24.63 -10.67 28.69
N ALA A 172 25.15 -11.89 28.62
CA ALA A 172 26.59 -12.11 28.82
C ALA A 172 27.45 -11.40 27.77
N ALA A 173 26.99 -11.41 26.50
CA ALA A 173 27.66 -10.71 25.40
C ALA A 173 27.61 -9.20 25.60
N ILE A 174 26.45 -8.65 25.94
CA ILE A 174 26.25 -7.21 26.17
C ILE A 174 27.13 -6.74 27.37
N LEU A 175 27.14 -7.47 28.48
CA LEU A 175 27.94 -7.12 29.64
C LEU A 175 29.43 -7.22 29.37
N LYS A 176 29.88 -8.15 28.54
CA LYS A 176 31.26 -8.26 28.10
C LYS A 176 31.70 -7.05 27.28
N ASP A 177 30.84 -6.57 26.38
CA ASP A 177 31.11 -5.43 25.50
C ASP A 177 31.09 -4.08 26.25
N LEU A 178 30.31 -3.97 27.33
CA LEU A 178 30.26 -2.77 28.16
C LEU A 178 31.42 -2.62 29.15
N LYS A 179 32.00 -3.73 29.64
CA LYS A 179 33.09 -3.70 30.64
C LYS A 179 34.34 -2.89 30.21
N PRO A 180 34.83 -2.92 28.95
CA PRO A 180 35.99 -2.11 28.54
C PRO A 180 35.78 -0.61 28.59
N ARG A 181 34.53 -0.15 28.43
CA ARG A 181 34.18 1.28 28.43
C ARG A 181 34.10 1.89 29.84
N MET A 182 33.78 1.09 30.85
CA MET A 182 33.69 1.55 32.22
C MET A 182 35.05 1.76 32.88
N ASN A 183 36.10 1.07 32.41
CA ASN A 183 37.46 1.20 32.99
C ASN A 183 38.29 2.32 32.35
N GLY A 184 37.79 3.02 31.32
CA GLY A 184 38.49 4.09 30.60
C GLY A 184 38.32 5.50 31.18
N ASP A 185 37.37 5.73 32.06
CA ASP A 185 36.98 7.09 32.51
C ASP A 185 37.38 7.47 33.94
N GLU A 186 38.19 6.63 34.60
CA GLU A 186 38.68 6.94 35.96
C GLU A 186 40.13 7.50 36.01
N ARG A 187 40.64 8.02 34.89
CA ARG A 187 41.92 8.75 34.93
C ARG A 187 41.86 10.03 34.12
N ARG A 188 41.22 11.05 34.66
CA ARG A 188 41.64 12.45 34.51
C ARG A 188 41.03 13.29 35.64
#